data_8db43c8c089f802f7e0a382db68e99fe
#
_entry.id   8db43c8c089f802f7e0a382db68e99fe
#
_cell.length_a   1.000
_cell.length_b   1.000
_cell.length_c   1.000
_cell.angle_alpha   90.00
_cell.angle_beta   90.00
_cell.angle_gamma   90.00
#
_symmetry.space_group_name_H-M   'P 1'
#
loop_
_entity.id
_entity.type
_entity.pdbx_description
1 polymer ?
#
loop_
_entity_poly.entity_id
_entity_poly.type
_entity_poly.pdbx_seq_one_letter_code
_entity_poly.pdbx_strand_id
1 'polypeptide(L)'
;MLITPNTTHEPRTPAIAEAIEEALEQRMLLTHPFYRRWEAGELQLGELDSYARNYRSFEAALPVVLSAVVQRLNTDGSAEVANRVQRNLDDELGRPESHLALFDRFAAAVSPPGSATEAAEAGPAADALVATYTDLVEEGPVAALSALAAYETQASAIAASKAEGLRRWYGIDGAGAAFWDVHAAMDADHGDWAIDALASLDADPAVVRVAAKRAADAWWTFLDECEAAAPVGASCAG
;
A
#
# COMPACT_ATOMS: atom_id res chain seq x y z
N MET A 1 -41.86 30.52 16.29
CA MET A 1 -40.61 30.84 15.58
C MET A 1 -39.56 29.86 16.08
N LEU A 2 -39.44 28.69 15.43
CA LEU A 2 -38.50 27.61 15.81
C LEU A 2 -37.18 27.93 15.15
N ILE A 3 -36.18 28.18 15.97
CA ILE A 3 -34.81 28.38 15.54
C ILE A 3 -34.24 26.97 15.24
N THR A 4 -34.08 26.63 13.96
CA THR A 4 -33.28 25.46 13.55
C THR A 4 -31.83 25.72 13.92
N PRO A 5 -31.13 24.77 14.60
CA PRO A 5 -29.71 24.93 14.83
C PRO A 5 -29.00 24.91 13.48
N ASN A 6 -28.27 25.96 13.20
CA ASN A 6 -27.34 26.04 12.08
C ASN A 6 -26.18 25.08 12.40
N THR A 7 -26.24 23.86 11.90
CA THR A 7 -25.11 22.93 11.94
C THR A 7 -24.07 23.50 10.99
N THR A 8 -23.12 24.22 11.53
CA THR A 8 -21.88 24.54 10.81
C THR A 8 -21.23 23.22 10.45
N HIS A 9 -21.34 22.85 9.18
CA HIS A 9 -20.66 21.70 8.61
C HIS A 9 -19.17 22.06 8.57
N GLU A 10 -18.41 21.65 9.60
CA GLU A 10 -16.95 21.70 9.51
C GLU A 10 -16.52 20.86 8.32
N PRO A 11 -15.50 21.29 7.56
CA PRO A 11 -15.02 20.49 6.44
C PRO A 11 -14.58 19.11 6.95
N ARG A 12 -15.20 18.04 6.44
CA ARG A 12 -14.96 16.66 6.89
C ARG A 12 -13.55 16.14 6.55
N THR A 13 -12.92 16.72 5.54
CA THR A 13 -11.54 16.33 5.13
C THR A 13 -10.54 16.32 6.28
N PRO A 14 -10.46 17.36 7.17
CA PRO A 14 -9.56 17.31 8.32
C PRO A 14 -9.85 16.17 9.29
N ALA A 15 -11.12 15.87 9.57
CA ALA A 15 -11.50 14.80 10.49
C ALA A 15 -11.21 13.39 9.91
N ILE A 16 -11.31 13.24 8.60
CA ILE A 16 -10.92 11.99 7.90
C ILE A 16 -9.41 11.82 7.92
N ALA A 17 -8.64 12.90 7.64
CA ALA A 17 -7.18 12.85 7.71
C ALA A 17 -6.69 12.48 9.11
N GLU A 18 -7.25 13.11 10.16
CA GLU A 18 -6.95 12.79 11.56
C GLU A 18 -7.26 11.33 11.89
N ALA A 19 -8.39 10.80 11.42
CA ALA A 19 -8.76 9.39 11.63
C ALA A 19 -7.76 8.41 10.97
N ILE A 20 -7.23 8.74 9.79
CA ILE A 20 -6.16 7.96 9.13
C ILE A 20 -4.86 8.09 9.92
N GLU A 21 -4.44 9.31 10.30
CA GLU A 21 -3.23 9.54 11.11
C GLU A 21 -3.27 8.77 12.43
N GLU A 22 -4.39 8.81 13.17
CA GLU A 22 -4.59 8.01 14.39
C GLU A 22 -4.47 6.49 14.14
N ALA A 23 -5.03 6.00 13.02
CA ALA A 23 -4.94 4.60 12.65
C ALA A 23 -3.49 4.15 12.39
N LEU A 24 -2.65 5.06 11.88
CA LEU A 24 -1.27 4.81 11.49
C LEU A 24 -0.24 5.11 12.59
N GLU A 25 -0.60 5.78 13.69
CA GLU A 25 0.31 6.31 14.70
C GLU A 25 1.40 5.30 15.14
N GLN A 26 1.02 4.04 15.32
CA GLN A 26 1.93 2.95 15.71
C GLN A 26 2.23 1.96 14.58
N ARG A 27 1.86 2.30 13.36
CA ARG A 27 1.93 1.42 12.17
C ARG A 27 2.49 2.12 10.94
N MET A 28 3.25 3.21 11.15
CA MET A 28 4.00 3.86 10.08
C MET A 28 5.03 2.89 9.52
N LEU A 29 4.87 2.46 8.27
CA LEU A 29 5.63 1.34 7.70
C LEU A 29 7.14 1.58 7.65
N LEU A 30 7.59 2.82 7.42
CA LEU A 30 9.01 3.17 7.47
C LEU A 30 9.63 3.03 8.88
N THR A 31 8.82 2.88 9.93
CA THR A 31 9.33 2.61 11.28
C THR A 31 9.50 1.11 11.57
N HIS A 32 8.99 0.25 10.69
CA HIS A 32 9.11 -1.20 10.85
C HIS A 32 10.57 -1.67 10.73
N PRO A 33 11.03 -2.62 11.56
CA PRO A 33 12.42 -3.12 11.53
C PRO A 33 12.89 -3.55 10.15
N PHE A 34 12.08 -4.29 9.38
CA PHE A 34 12.41 -4.74 8.03
C PHE A 34 12.72 -3.56 7.09
N TYR A 35 11.89 -2.50 7.07
CA TYR A 35 12.14 -1.34 6.22
C TYR A 35 13.32 -0.49 6.70
N ARG A 36 13.57 -0.41 8.01
CA ARG A 36 14.77 0.22 8.56
C ARG A 36 16.04 -0.50 8.15
N ARG A 37 16.03 -1.84 8.14
CA ARG A 37 17.17 -2.64 7.65
C ARG A 37 17.37 -2.43 6.14
N TRP A 38 16.30 -2.30 5.36
CA TRP A 38 16.40 -1.94 3.94
C TRP A 38 17.09 -0.59 3.75
N GLU A 39 16.62 0.43 4.45
CA GLU A 39 17.18 1.78 4.41
C GLU A 39 18.66 1.83 4.84
N ALA A 40 19.06 0.99 5.78
CA ALA A 40 20.43 0.85 6.25
C ALA A 40 21.32 -0.03 5.34
N GLY A 41 20.75 -0.77 4.38
CA GLY A 41 21.48 -1.73 3.54
C GLY A 41 21.86 -3.02 4.27
N GLU A 42 21.11 -3.38 5.29
CA GLU A 42 21.36 -4.55 6.13
C GLU A 42 20.62 -5.81 5.67
N LEU A 43 19.71 -5.69 4.70
CA LEU A 43 19.04 -6.86 4.12
C LEU A 43 19.95 -7.57 3.13
N GLN A 44 19.87 -8.88 3.10
CA GLN A 44 20.51 -9.70 2.06
C GLN A 44 19.63 -9.76 0.81
N LEU A 45 20.22 -10.02 -0.37
CA LEU A 45 19.44 -10.17 -1.60
C LEU A 45 18.36 -11.25 -1.50
N GLY A 46 18.61 -12.34 -0.76
CA GLY A 46 17.61 -13.39 -0.53
C GLY A 46 16.40 -12.92 0.29
N GLU A 47 16.58 -11.94 1.19
CA GLU A 47 15.46 -11.34 1.94
C GLU A 47 14.65 -10.41 1.05
N LEU A 48 15.31 -9.63 0.18
CA LEU A 48 14.65 -8.81 -0.83
C LEU A 48 13.89 -9.65 -1.86
N ASP A 49 14.45 -10.78 -2.29
CA ASP A 49 13.80 -11.73 -3.19
C ASP A 49 12.56 -12.36 -2.53
N SER A 50 12.66 -12.77 -1.26
CA SER A 50 11.51 -13.26 -0.49
C SER A 50 10.41 -12.19 -0.34
N TYR A 51 10.80 -10.98 0.02
CA TYR A 51 9.89 -9.85 0.09
C TYR A 51 9.19 -9.60 -1.27
N ALA A 52 9.94 -9.58 -2.36
CA ALA A 52 9.40 -9.34 -3.69
C ALA A 52 8.36 -10.41 -4.09
N ARG A 53 8.63 -11.69 -3.82
CA ARG A 53 7.66 -12.76 -4.07
C ARG A 53 6.36 -12.58 -3.29
N ASN A 54 6.47 -12.27 -2.00
CA ASN A 54 5.31 -12.08 -1.15
C ASN A 54 4.50 -10.83 -1.51
N TYR A 55 5.17 -9.69 -1.72
CA TYR A 55 4.52 -8.43 -2.09
C TYR A 55 3.80 -8.51 -3.43
N ARG A 56 4.35 -9.29 -4.38
CA ARG A 56 3.76 -9.49 -5.71
C ARG A 56 2.31 -9.96 -5.67
N SER A 57 1.92 -10.72 -4.65
CA SER A 57 0.54 -11.18 -4.47
C SER A 57 -0.42 -10.02 -4.23
N PHE A 58 -0.02 -9.05 -3.41
CA PHE A 58 -0.78 -7.83 -3.19
C PHE A 58 -0.83 -6.97 -4.44
N GLU A 59 0.30 -6.76 -5.11
CA GLU A 59 0.39 -5.99 -6.35
C GLU A 59 -0.50 -6.54 -7.45
N ALA A 60 -0.56 -7.87 -7.58
CA ALA A 60 -1.45 -8.53 -8.54
C ALA A 60 -2.95 -8.44 -8.14
N ALA A 61 -3.25 -8.34 -6.84
CA ALA A 61 -4.61 -8.22 -6.35
C ALA A 61 -5.16 -6.79 -6.39
N LEU A 62 -4.30 -5.76 -6.32
CA LEU A 62 -4.70 -4.37 -6.22
C LEU A 62 -5.65 -3.91 -7.35
N PRO A 63 -5.42 -4.21 -8.64
CA PRO A 63 -6.36 -3.84 -9.70
C PRO A 63 -7.74 -4.51 -9.53
N VAL A 64 -7.81 -5.70 -8.98
CA VAL A 64 -9.07 -6.41 -8.69
C VAL A 64 -9.82 -5.71 -7.56
N VAL A 65 -9.12 -5.33 -6.49
CA VAL A 65 -9.65 -4.55 -5.37
C VAL A 65 -10.21 -3.22 -5.88
N LEU A 66 -9.44 -2.44 -6.62
CA LEU A 66 -9.86 -1.15 -7.19
C LEU A 66 -11.09 -1.30 -8.09
N SER A 67 -11.10 -2.31 -8.97
CA SER A 67 -12.26 -2.59 -9.83
C SER A 67 -13.52 -2.90 -9.04
N ALA A 68 -13.42 -3.67 -7.95
CA ALA A 68 -14.55 -3.99 -7.09
C ALA A 68 -15.06 -2.73 -6.34
N VAL A 69 -14.16 -1.85 -5.90
CA VAL A 69 -14.54 -0.56 -5.27
C VAL A 69 -15.29 0.32 -6.28
N VAL A 70 -14.80 0.43 -7.53
CA VAL A 70 -15.48 1.18 -8.61
C VAL A 70 -16.90 0.65 -8.85
N GLN A 71 -17.06 -0.69 -8.91
CA GLN A 71 -18.38 -1.30 -9.12
C GLN A 71 -19.35 -0.99 -7.99
N ARG A 72 -18.90 -1.08 -6.73
CA ARG A 72 -19.73 -0.76 -5.56
C ARG A 72 -20.13 0.70 -5.53
N LEU A 73 -19.18 1.62 -5.75
CA LEU A 73 -19.46 3.05 -5.81
C LEU A 73 -20.47 3.41 -6.90
N ASN A 74 -20.36 2.79 -8.07
CA ASN A 74 -21.35 2.99 -9.13
C ASN A 74 -22.75 2.46 -8.75
N THR A 75 -22.80 1.32 -8.06
CA THR A 75 -24.06 0.73 -7.58
C THR A 75 -24.73 1.64 -6.53
N ASP A 76 -23.92 2.27 -5.67
CA ASP A 76 -24.38 3.19 -4.62
C ASP A 76 -24.70 4.61 -5.15
N GLY A 77 -24.51 4.85 -6.46
CA GLY A 77 -24.78 6.14 -7.09
C GLY A 77 -23.68 7.21 -6.90
N SER A 78 -22.51 6.82 -6.40
CA SER A 78 -21.37 7.71 -6.13
C SER A 78 -20.41 7.79 -7.35
N ALA A 79 -20.95 8.07 -8.53
CA ALA A 79 -20.22 8.02 -9.80
C ALA A 79 -19.01 8.95 -9.86
N GLU A 80 -19.02 10.11 -9.19
CA GLU A 80 -17.87 11.02 -9.15
C GLU A 80 -16.70 10.38 -8.41
N VAL A 81 -16.95 9.77 -7.26
CA VAL A 81 -15.93 9.06 -6.49
C VAL A 81 -15.47 7.82 -7.25
N ALA A 82 -16.39 7.07 -7.88
CA ALA A 82 -16.04 5.94 -8.74
C ALA A 82 -15.07 6.33 -9.86
N ASN A 83 -15.26 7.49 -10.50
CA ASN A 83 -14.36 7.99 -11.53
C ASN A 83 -12.96 8.35 -11.00
N ARG A 84 -12.83 8.74 -9.73
CA ARG A 84 -11.51 8.97 -9.11
C ARG A 84 -10.78 7.65 -8.90
N VAL A 85 -11.46 6.64 -8.34
CA VAL A 85 -10.89 5.30 -8.16
C VAL A 85 -10.57 4.66 -9.51
N GLN A 86 -11.38 4.89 -10.55
CA GLN A 86 -11.12 4.39 -11.90
C GLN A 86 -9.81 4.95 -12.48
N ARG A 87 -9.46 6.20 -12.22
CA ARG A 87 -8.17 6.75 -12.66
C ARG A 87 -6.99 6.03 -12.00
N ASN A 88 -7.09 5.76 -10.69
CA ASN A 88 -6.07 4.98 -9.99
C ASN A 88 -5.95 3.56 -10.60
N LEU A 89 -7.08 2.90 -10.87
CA LEU A 89 -7.07 1.61 -11.55
C LEU A 89 -6.43 1.69 -12.95
N ASP A 90 -6.71 2.76 -13.71
CA ASP A 90 -6.13 2.96 -15.05
C ASP A 90 -4.61 3.18 -14.96
N ASP A 91 -4.11 3.85 -13.91
CA ASP A 91 -2.68 4.02 -13.64
C ASP A 91 -2.02 2.69 -13.27
N GLU A 92 -2.66 1.86 -12.42
CA GLU A 92 -2.17 0.51 -12.07
C GLU A 92 -2.07 -0.41 -13.30
N LEU A 93 -3.07 -0.36 -14.15
CA LEU A 93 -3.09 -1.12 -15.40
C LEU A 93 -2.18 -0.55 -16.48
N GLY A 94 -1.71 0.65 -16.31
CA GLY A 94 -0.76 1.48 -17.03
C GLY A 94 -0.56 1.27 -18.54
N ARG A 95 -0.15 2.34 -19.25
CA ARG A 95 0.33 2.24 -20.63
C ARG A 95 1.54 3.15 -20.80
N PRO A 96 2.67 2.65 -21.29
CA PRO A 96 2.84 1.38 -22.04
C PRO A 96 2.98 0.14 -21.16
N GLU A 97 3.07 0.27 -19.85
CA GLU A 97 3.37 -0.83 -18.92
C GLU A 97 2.58 -0.70 -17.62
N SER A 98 2.08 -1.83 -17.09
CA SER A 98 1.40 -1.90 -15.79
C SER A 98 2.39 -1.83 -14.63
N HIS A 99 1.92 -1.38 -13.46
CA HIS A 99 2.73 -1.39 -12.23
C HIS A 99 3.21 -2.81 -11.90
N LEU A 100 2.36 -3.83 -12.07
CA LEU A 100 2.77 -5.23 -11.90
C LEU A 100 3.94 -5.63 -12.81
N ALA A 101 3.99 -5.16 -14.06
CA ALA A 101 5.10 -5.45 -14.96
C ALA A 101 6.39 -4.71 -14.53
N LEU A 102 6.28 -3.50 -13.99
CA LEU A 102 7.40 -2.79 -13.38
C LEU A 102 7.88 -3.51 -12.12
N PHE A 103 6.95 -4.00 -11.30
CA PHE A 103 7.26 -4.78 -10.10
C PHE A 103 7.96 -6.10 -10.44
N ASP A 104 7.54 -6.81 -11.48
CA ASP A 104 8.19 -8.05 -11.94
C ASP A 104 9.66 -7.81 -12.34
N ARG A 105 10.01 -6.62 -12.85
CA ARG A 105 11.41 -6.28 -13.11
C ARG A 105 12.22 -6.06 -11.82
N PHE A 106 11.61 -5.43 -10.82
CA PHE A 106 12.23 -5.33 -9.51
C PHE A 106 12.46 -6.72 -8.91
N ALA A 107 11.45 -7.58 -8.92
CA ALA A 107 11.55 -8.95 -8.42
C ALA A 107 12.68 -9.71 -9.14
N ALA A 108 12.78 -9.61 -10.46
CA ALA A 108 13.88 -10.21 -11.23
C ALA A 108 15.26 -9.64 -10.87
N ALA A 109 15.35 -8.34 -10.56
CA ALA A 109 16.61 -7.69 -10.21
C ALA A 109 17.15 -8.10 -8.83
N VAL A 110 16.28 -8.45 -7.89
CA VAL A 110 16.67 -8.91 -6.55
C VAL A 110 16.80 -10.44 -6.44
N SER A 111 16.36 -11.18 -7.44
CA SER A 111 16.45 -12.66 -7.44
C SER A 111 17.91 -13.12 -7.60
N PRO A 112 18.38 -14.09 -6.79
CA PRO A 112 19.72 -14.65 -6.92
C PRO A 112 19.92 -15.31 -8.29
N PRO A 113 21.14 -15.24 -8.86
CA PRO A 113 21.46 -15.91 -10.13
C PRO A 113 21.15 -17.41 -10.05
N GLY A 114 20.32 -17.93 -10.96
CA GLY A 114 19.95 -19.34 -11.02
C GLY A 114 18.82 -19.78 -10.10
N SER A 115 18.19 -18.86 -9.38
CA SER A 115 16.91 -19.15 -8.75
C SER A 115 15.88 -19.34 -9.87
N ALA A 116 15.30 -20.56 -9.95
CA ALA A 116 14.19 -20.79 -10.85
C ALA A 116 13.06 -19.83 -10.46
N THR A 117 12.51 -19.13 -11.45
CA THR A 117 11.28 -18.35 -11.31
C THR A 117 10.07 -19.30 -11.21
N GLU A 118 10.21 -20.38 -10.41
CA GLU A 118 9.02 -21.11 -10.00
C GLU A 118 8.23 -20.16 -9.11
N ALA A 119 6.96 -19.99 -9.44
CA ALA A 119 6.01 -19.25 -8.65
C ALA A 119 5.92 -19.93 -7.26
N ALA A 120 6.86 -19.59 -6.37
CA ALA A 120 6.71 -19.98 -4.98
C ALA A 120 5.40 -19.36 -4.49
N GLU A 121 4.59 -20.17 -3.82
CA GLU A 121 3.36 -19.69 -3.20
C GLU A 121 3.69 -18.54 -2.25
N ALA A 122 2.80 -17.55 -2.20
CA ALA A 122 2.93 -16.46 -1.24
C ALA A 122 2.86 -16.98 0.19
N GLY A 123 3.52 -16.31 1.10
CA GLY A 123 3.44 -16.65 2.52
C GLY A 123 2.09 -16.29 3.11
N PRO A 124 1.72 -16.91 4.25
CA PRO A 124 0.41 -16.74 4.87
C PRO A 124 0.08 -15.28 5.23
N ALA A 125 1.05 -14.45 5.56
CA ALA A 125 0.80 -13.04 5.85
C ALA A 125 0.51 -12.23 4.58
N ALA A 126 1.09 -12.58 3.43
CA ALA A 126 0.76 -11.98 2.15
C ALA A 126 -0.67 -12.33 1.73
N ASP A 127 -1.08 -13.59 1.90
CA ASP A 127 -2.45 -14.03 1.64
C ASP A 127 -3.44 -13.33 2.58
N ALA A 128 -3.11 -13.19 3.86
CA ALA A 128 -3.92 -12.49 4.85
C ALA A 128 -4.06 -10.99 4.54
N LEU A 129 -3.01 -10.36 4.01
CA LEU A 129 -3.05 -8.97 3.55
C LEU A 129 -4.05 -8.80 2.42
N VAL A 130 -3.98 -9.65 1.38
CA VAL A 130 -4.93 -9.63 0.24
C VAL A 130 -6.37 -9.90 0.73
N ALA A 131 -6.55 -10.90 1.61
CA ALA A 131 -7.85 -11.20 2.20
C ALA A 131 -8.42 -10.01 2.98
N THR A 132 -7.60 -9.29 3.75
CA THR A 132 -8.03 -8.10 4.50
C THR A 132 -8.60 -7.02 3.57
N TYR A 133 -7.95 -6.74 2.45
CA TYR A 133 -8.48 -5.77 1.46
C TYR A 133 -9.76 -6.27 0.80
N THR A 134 -9.84 -7.57 0.48
CA THR A 134 -11.05 -8.18 -0.07
C THR A 134 -12.22 -8.09 0.90
N ASP A 135 -12.01 -8.40 2.17
CA ASP A 135 -13.03 -8.30 3.22
C ASP A 135 -13.51 -6.86 3.39
N LEU A 136 -12.59 -5.87 3.38
CA LEU A 136 -12.94 -4.46 3.49
C LEU A 136 -13.72 -3.96 2.26
N VAL A 137 -13.47 -4.49 1.06
CA VAL A 137 -14.33 -4.26 -0.12
C VAL A 137 -15.73 -4.82 0.12
N GLU A 138 -15.85 -6.02 0.70
CA GLU A 138 -17.16 -6.63 1.00
C GLU A 138 -17.95 -5.83 2.06
N GLU A 139 -17.28 -5.17 3.00
CA GLU A 139 -17.91 -4.29 4.00
C GLU A 139 -18.44 -2.99 3.39
N GLY A 140 -17.89 -2.54 2.25
CA GLY A 140 -18.39 -1.40 1.48
C GLY A 140 -17.32 -0.39 1.08
N PRO A 141 -17.70 0.61 0.27
CA PRO A 141 -16.75 1.54 -0.33
C PRO A 141 -15.96 2.37 0.70
N VAL A 142 -16.59 2.77 1.80
CA VAL A 142 -15.92 3.55 2.87
C VAL A 142 -14.81 2.71 3.50
N ALA A 143 -15.06 1.43 3.83
CA ALA A 143 -14.06 0.56 4.43
C ALA A 143 -12.90 0.30 3.46
N ALA A 144 -13.20 0.02 2.20
CA ALA A 144 -12.20 -0.21 1.16
C ALA A 144 -11.31 1.02 0.91
N LEU A 145 -11.92 2.20 0.76
CA LEU A 145 -11.18 3.46 0.57
C LEU A 145 -10.32 3.81 1.78
N SER A 146 -10.78 3.49 3.00
CA SER A 146 -9.99 3.69 4.22
C SER A 146 -8.75 2.80 4.25
N ALA A 147 -8.87 1.55 3.75
CA ALA A 147 -7.74 0.63 3.62
C ALA A 147 -6.72 1.15 2.59
N LEU A 148 -7.19 1.64 1.44
CA LEU A 148 -6.34 2.25 0.43
C LEU A 148 -5.64 3.50 0.99
N ALA A 149 -6.38 4.40 1.65
CA ALA A 149 -5.81 5.61 2.26
C ALA A 149 -4.72 5.30 3.26
N ALA A 150 -4.83 4.23 4.06
CA ALA A 150 -3.83 3.84 5.03
C ALA A 150 -2.46 3.50 4.41
N TYR A 151 -2.44 2.99 3.18
CA TYR A 151 -1.20 2.74 2.45
C TYR A 151 -0.77 3.95 1.61
N GLU A 152 -1.69 4.52 0.83
CA GLU A 152 -1.40 5.60 -0.12
C GLU A 152 -0.78 6.84 0.53
N THR A 153 -1.22 7.20 1.74
CA THR A 153 -0.64 8.33 2.49
C THR A 153 0.83 8.16 2.85
N GLN A 154 1.37 6.94 2.76
CA GLN A 154 2.76 6.59 3.03
C GLN A 154 3.53 6.17 1.77
N ALA A 155 2.83 5.83 0.69
CA ALA A 155 3.38 5.12 -0.47
C ALA A 155 4.57 5.83 -1.12
N SER A 156 4.47 7.14 -1.35
CA SER A 156 5.53 7.93 -1.97
C SER A 156 6.81 7.94 -1.12
N ALA A 157 6.71 8.15 0.19
CA ALA A 157 7.86 8.13 1.09
C ALA A 157 8.51 6.73 1.17
N ILE A 158 7.67 5.67 1.21
CA ILE A 158 8.13 4.29 1.20
C ILE A 158 8.88 3.99 -0.11
N ALA A 159 8.31 4.37 -1.24
CA ALA A 159 8.91 4.12 -2.54
C ALA A 159 10.25 4.87 -2.71
N ALA A 160 10.32 6.13 -2.29
CA ALA A 160 11.55 6.91 -2.30
C ALA A 160 12.66 6.26 -1.47
N SER A 161 12.35 5.84 -0.23
CA SER A 161 13.31 5.15 0.64
C SER A 161 13.81 3.84 0.02
N LYS A 162 12.92 3.05 -0.59
CA LYS A 162 13.29 1.79 -1.24
C LYS A 162 14.15 2.01 -2.49
N ALA A 163 13.78 2.97 -3.36
CA ALA A 163 14.56 3.31 -4.54
C ALA A 163 15.98 3.75 -4.16
N GLU A 164 16.12 4.60 -3.13
CA GLU A 164 17.42 5.03 -2.64
C GLU A 164 18.23 3.85 -2.09
N GLY A 165 17.64 3.01 -1.26
CA GLY A 165 18.28 1.83 -0.69
C GLY A 165 18.80 0.87 -1.76
N LEU A 166 17.98 0.59 -2.80
CA LEU A 166 18.35 -0.28 -3.92
C LEU A 166 19.59 0.23 -4.65
N ARG A 167 19.64 1.53 -4.94
CA ARG A 167 20.79 2.14 -5.61
C ARG A 167 22.04 2.16 -4.74
N ARG A 168 21.87 2.60 -3.51
CA ARG A 168 22.99 2.84 -2.60
C ARG A 168 23.70 1.57 -2.15
N TRP A 169 22.95 0.52 -1.86
CA TRP A 169 23.45 -0.65 -1.18
C TRP A 169 23.51 -1.89 -2.06
N TYR A 170 22.63 -2.03 -3.04
CA TYR A 170 22.50 -3.24 -3.85
C TYR A 170 22.94 -3.03 -5.30
N GLY A 171 23.25 -1.79 -5.71
CA GLY A 171 23.64 -1.47 -7.08
C GLY A 171 22.52 -1.71 -8.11
N ILE A 172 21.26 -1.72 -7.64
CA ILE A 172 20.08 -1.93 -8.49
C ILE A 172 19.53 -0.56 -8.87
N ASP A 173 19.47 -0.28 -10.17
CA ASP A 173 18.99 0.97 -10.76
C ASP A 173 18.22 0.70 -12.06
N GLY A 174 17.80 1.76 -12.76
CA GLY A 174 17.09 1.68 -14.04
C GLY A 174 15.84 0.81 -13.96
N ALA A 175 15.74 -0.22 -14.79
CA ALA A 175 14.55 -1.07 -14.84
C ALA A 175 14.26 -1.80 -13.53
N GLY A 176 15.29 -2.13 -12.73
CA GLY A 176 15.12 -2.79 -11.44
C GLY A 176 14.57 -1.86 -10.33
N ALA A 177 14.73 -0.54 -10.47
CA ALA A 177 14.21 0.44 -9.54
C ALA A 177 12.95 1.16 -10.05
N ALA A 178 12.57 0.95 -11.31
CA ALA A 178 11.53 1.73 -12.01
C ALA A 178 10.16 1.73 -11.31
N PHE A 179 9.77 0.59 -10.71
CA PHE A 179 8.53 0.51 -9.92
C PHE A 179 8.52 1.53 -8.77
N TRP A 180 9.61 1.56 -8.01
CA TRP A 180 9.75 2.46 -6.87
C TRP A 180 9.91 3.92 -7.30
N ASP A 181 10.55 4.18 -8.44
CA ASP A 181 10.70 5.54 -8.98
C ASP A 181 9.36 6.14 -9.40
N VAL A 182 8.51 5.35 -10.07
CA VAL A 182 7.16 5.79 -10.45
C VAL A 182 6.35 6.15 -9.21
N HIS A 183 6.32 5.28 -8.20
CA HIS A 183 5.57 5.53 -6.98
C HIS A 183 6.15 6.65 -6.11
N ALA A 184 7.47 6.85 -6.13
CA ALA A 184 8.12 7.97 -5.43
C ALA A 184 7.82 9.32 -6.09
N ALA A 185 7.63 9.33 -7.42
CA ALA A 185 7.29 10.52 -8.18
C ALA A 185 5.79 10.87 -8.14
N MET A 186 4.96 9.97 -7.67
CA MET A 186 3.56 10.26 -7.38
C MET A 186 3.53 11.27 -6.24
N ASP A 187 3.19 12.51 -6.56
CA ASP A 187 3.16 13.63 -5.61
C ASP A 187 2.29 13.32 -4.39
N ALA A 188 2.51 14.07 -3.30
CA ALA A 188 1.66 14.02 -2.10
C ALA A 188 0.15 14.14 -2.42
N ASP A 189 -0.19 14.75 -3.56
CA ASP A 189 -1.56 14.83 -4.10
C ASP A 189 -2.23 13.45 -4.30
N HIS A 190 -1.43 12.37 -4.48
CA HIS A 190 -1.97 11.02 -4.58
C HIS A 190 -2.40 10.42 -3.23
N GLY A 191 -1.78 10.80 -2.12
CA GLY A 191 -2.26 10.42 -0.78
C GLY A 191 -3.60 11.06 -0.42
N ASP A 192 -3.85 12.26 -0.92
CA ASP A 192 -5.04 13.05 -0.59
C ASP A 192 -6.30 12.59 -1.35
N TRP A 193 -6.16 11.92 -2.52
CA TRP A 193 -7.34 11.52 -3.31
C TRP A 193 -8.29 10.57 -2.55
N ALA A 194 -7.75 9.64 -1.75
CA ALA A 194 -8.55 8.69 -0.98
C ALA A 194 -9.24 9.38 0.20
N ILE A 195 -8.55 10.33 0.85
CA ILE A 195 -9.11 11.16 1.92
C ILE A 195 -10.25 12.03 1.35
N ASP A 196 -10.04 12.68 0.22
CA ASP A 196 -11.07 13.48 -0.47
C ASP A 196 -12.26 12.61 -0.94
N ALA A 197 -12.00 11.39 -1.40
CA ALA A 197 -13.04 10.44 -1.76
C ALA A 197 -13.90 10.08 -0.54
N LEU A 198 -13.28 9.76 0.60
CA LEU A 198 -13.97 9.47 1.86
C LEU A 198 -14.79 10.68 2.36
N ALA A 199 -14.23 11.88 2.30
CA ALA A 199 -14.93 13.11 2.65
C ALA A 199 -16.13 13.35 1.74
N SER A 200 -16.00 13.08 0.43
CA SER A 200 -17.09 13.22 -0.56
C SER A 200 -18.23 12.20 -0.32
N LEU A 201 -17.94 11.07 0.30
CA LEU A 201 -18.92 10.05 0.72
C LEU A 201 -19.56 10.36 2.07
N ASP A 202 -19.24 11.46 2.70
CA ASP A 202 -19.72 11.81 4.04
C ASP A 202 -19.36 10.73 5.07
N ALA A 203 -18.18 10.09 4.92
CA ALA A 203 -17.76 8.97 5.73
C ALA A 203 -17.66 9.32 7.23
N ASP A 204 -18.03 8.36 8.09
CA ASP A 204 -17.85 8.49 9.54
C ASP A 204 -16.37 8.27 9.88
N PRO A 205 -15.67 9.25 10.51
CA PRO A 205 -14.27 9.12 10.90
C PRO A 205 -13.98 7.90 11.79
N ALA A 206 -14.95 7.48 12.62
CA ALA A 206 -14.78 6.30 13.46
C ALA A 206 -14.73 5.00 12.63
N VAL A 207 -15.54 4.90 11.58
CA VAL A 207 -15.51 3.78 10.63
C VAL A 207 -14.21 3.81 9.83
N VAL A 208 -13.81 4.99 9.34
CA VAL A 208 -12.54 5.19 8.61
C VAL A 208 -11.35 4.70 9.43
N ARG A 209 -11.24 5.15 10.69
CA ARG A 209 -10.15 4.77 11.58
C ARG A 209 -10.08 3.26 11.80
N VAL A 210 -11.21 2.60 12.02
CA VAL A 210 -11.25 1.14 12.25
C VAL A 210 -10.79 0.38 11.01
N ALA A 211 -11.28 0.73 9.84
CA ALA A 211 -10.91 0.06 8.60
C ALA A 211 -9.44 0.33 8.20
N ALA A 212 -8.99 1.58 8.30
CA ALA A 212 -7.59 1.95 8.07
C ALA A 212 -6.62 1.21 9.01
N LYS A 213 -7.00 1.09 10.30
CA LYS A 213 -6.18 0.35 11.26
C LYS A 213 -6.07 -1.13 10.91
N ARG A 214 -7.14 -1.77 10.45
CA ARG A 214 -7.10 -3.18 10.02
C ARG A 214 -6.13 -3.38 8.85
N ALA A 215 -6.15 -2.49 7.87
CA ALA A 215 -5.21 -2.53 6.76
C ALA A 215 -3.76 -2.28 7.23
N ALA A 216 -3.55 -1.28 8.10
CA ALA A 216 -2.24 -1.00 8.67
C ALA A 216 -1.68 -2.17 9.50
N ASP A 217 -2.51 -2.83 10.31
CA ASP A 217 -2.12 -4.02 11.07
C ASP A 217 -1.78 -5.21 10.13
N ALA A 218 -2.51 -5.39 9.02
CA ALA A 218 -2.22 -6.42 8.03
C ALA A 218 -0.88 -6.17 7.31
N TRP A 219 -0.58 -4.93 6.93
CA TRP A 219 0.72 -4.54 6.38
C TRP A 219 1.86 -4.76 7.38
N TRP A 220 1.64 -4.43 8.64
CA TRP A 220 2.63 -4.64 9.70
C TRP A 220 2.93 -6.13 9.87
N THR A 221 1.89 -6.98 9.92
CA THR A 221 2.02 -8.44 10.01
C THR A 221 2.74 -9.03 8.80
N PHE A 222 2.48 -8.50 7.60
CA PHE A 222 3.21 -8.86 6.39
C PHE A 222 4.71 -8.59 6.54
N LEU A 223 5.09 -7.43 7.06
CA LEU A 223 6.49 -7.08 7.28
C LEU A 223 7.12 -7.88 8.44
N ASP A 224 6.36 -8.21 9.49
CA ASP A 224 6.81 -9.11 10.56
C ASP A 224 7.19 -10.49 10.01
N GLU A 225 6.42 -11.06 9.06
CA GLU A 225 6.77 -12.31 8.39
C GLU A 225 8.03 -12.17 7.56
N CYS A 226 8.19 -11.07 6.81
CA CYS A 226 9.40 -10.78 6.06
C CYS A 226 10.65 -10.67 6.96
N GLU A 227 10.51 -10.04 8.12
CA GLU A 227 11.58 -9.92 9.13
C GLU A 227 11.93 -11.27 9.76
N ALA A 228 10.93 -12.11 10.08
CA ALA A 228 11.13 -13.42 10.66
C ALA A 228 11.76 -14.42 9.69
N ALA A 229 11.61 -14.23 8.38
CA ALA A 229 12.23 -15.05 7.34
C ALA A 229 13.75 -14.78 7.17
N ALA A 230 14.30 -13.77 7.88
CA ALA A 230 15.72 -13.47 7.88
C ALA A 230 16.53 -14.72 8.31
N PRO A 231 17.63 -15.07 7.61
CA PRO A 231 18.45 -16.20 8.00
C PRO A 231 19.01 -15.99 9.40
N VAL A 232 18.65 -16.88 10.33
CA VAL A 232 19.20 -16.92 11.68
C VAL A 232 20.69 -17.25 11.55
N GLY A 233 21.58 -16.24 11.58
CA GLY A 233 23.01 -16.49 11.68
C GLY A 233 23.90 -15.69 10.74
N ALA A 234 23.93 -14.37 10.90
CA ALA A 234 25.13 -13.59 10.65
C ALA A 234 25.46 -12.81 11.92
N SER A 235 25.68 -13.54 13.01
CA SER A 235 26.37 -12.98 14.17
C SER A 235 27.77 -12.60 13.73
N CYS A 236 28.10 -11.33 13.83
CA CYS A 236 29.42 -10.76 13.58
C CYS A 236 30.52 -11.64 14.18
N ALA A 237 31.26 -12.33 13.33
CA ALA A 237 32.60 -12.79 13.67
C ALA A 237 33.51 -11.58 13.45
N GLY A 238 34.14 -11.13 14.56
CA GLY A 238 34.88 -9.95 14.78
C GLY A 238 36.05 -9.62 13.87
#